data_40c705eb1baf8caa65853f0b45b4fc50
#
_entry.id   40c705eb1baf8caa65853f0b45b4fc50
#
_cell.length_a   1.000
_cell.length_b   1.000
_cell.length_c   1.000
_cell.angle_alpha   90.00
_cell.angle_beta   90.00
_cell.angle_gamma   90.00
#
_symmetry.space_group_name_H-M   'P 1'
#
loop_
_entity.id
_entity.type
_entity.pdbx_description
1 polymer ?
#
loop_
_entity_poly.entity_id
_entity_poly.type
_entity_poly.pdbx_seq_one_letter_code
_entity_poly.pdbx_strand_id
1 'polypeptide(L)'
;MQPTRLAAQEHTFLQSSAGPTIDDYVNQAGPDVKIVPHGALKIDGRMVNCGKRPTVLNSNFDSWGGAFPGFVILNTKKINGLSTAVKLYVYSHECGHQFVGPDETKADLFAIRRGVKWGWLDAVGMEDICAFISTLKGDSVHPPGPERCETMRKYYTKLIESGTGQSASASPRSGSEPKANTLAPQ
;
A
#
# COMPACT_ATOMS: atom_id res chain seq x y z
N MET A 1 24.47 9.22 19.37
CA MET A 1 23.80 7.99 18.92
C MET A 1 24.17 7.81 17.46
N GLN A 2 24.95 6.80 17.13
CA GLN A 2 25.30 6.50 15.73
C GLN A 2 24.04 5.99 15.03
N PRO A 3 23.74 6.43 13.78
CA PRO A 3 22.69 5.83 12.97
C PRO A 3 23.02 4.34 12.82
N THR A 4 22.05 3.50 13.08
CA THR A 4 22.19 2.06 12.99
C THR A 4 22.66 1.68 11.60
N ARG A 5 23.64 0.79 11.50
CA ARG A 5 24.30 0.34 10.26
C ARG A 5 23.33 -0.10 9.14
N LEU A 6 22.08 -0.46 9.50
CA LEU A 6 21.04 -0.86 8.55
C LEU A 6 20.54 0.30 7.67
N ALA A 7 20.25 1.47 8.24
CA ALA A 7 19.73 2.61 7.45
C ALA A 7 20.72 3.06 6.35
N ALA A 8 22.02 3.01 6.64
CA ALA A 8 23.06 3.33 5.66
C ALA A 8 23.19 2.27 4.55
N GLN A 9 22.84 1.02 4.83
CA GLN A 9 22.88 -0.07 3.86
C GLN A 9 21.66 -0.04 2.91
N GLU A 10 20.48 0.37 3.36
CA GLU A 10 19.27 0.45 2.54
C GLU A 10 19.42 1.43 1.38
N HIS A 11 19.99 2.61 1.62
CA HIS A 11 20.29 3.58 0.56
C HIS A 11 21.28 3.05 -0.49
N THR A 12 22.20 2.16 -0.09
CA THR A 12 23.18 1.58 -1.00
C THR A 12 22.57 0.48 -1.87
N PHE A 13 21.58 -0.27 -1.35
CA PHE A 13 20.93 -1.35 -2.09
C PHE A 13 19.94 -0.86 -3.15
N LEU A 14 19.25 0.26 -2.92
CA LEU A 14 18.34 0.86 -3.91
C LEU A 14 19.08 1.39 -5.16
N GLN A 15 20.39 1.63 -5.06
CA GLN A 15 21.23 2.10 -6.19
C GLN A 15 21.88 0.96 -7.00
N SER A 16 21.83 -0.27 -6.51
CA SER A 16 22.37 -1.46 -7.18
C SER A 16 21.24 -2.20 -7.88
N SER A 17 21.42 -2.52 -9.16
CA SER A 17 20.52 -3.40 -9.92
C SER A 17 20.43 -4.83 -9.35
N ALA A 18 21.31 -5.17 -8.41
CA ALA A 18 21.39 -6.42 -7.67
C ALA A 18 21.23 -6.14 -6.17
N GLY A 19 20.02 -5.79 -5.73
CA GLY A 19 19.70 -5.75 -4.30
C GLY A 19 19.81 -7.13 -3.65
N PRO A 20 19.67 -7.22 -2.30
CA PRO A 20 19.71 -8.50 -1.60
C PRO A 20 18.62 -9.42 -2.12
N THR A 21 18.88 -10.70 -2.16
CA THR A 21 17.82 -11.71 -2.29
C THR A 21 16.93 -11.68 -1.05
N ILE A 22 15.73 -12.23 -1.14
CA ILE A 22 14.83 -12.30 0.02
C ILE A 22 15.46 -13.11 1.16
N ASP A 23 16.22 -14.16 0.84
CA ASP A 23 16.92 -14.99 1.83
C ASP A 23 18.06 -14.23 2.51
N ASP A 24 18.84 -13.45 1.76
CA ASP A 24 19.88 -12.59 2.32
C ASP A 24 19.27 -11.56 3.28
N TYR A 25 18.15 -10.93 2.87
CA TYR A 25 17.46 -9.98 3.72
C TYR A 25 16.94 -10.61 5.01
N VAL A 26 16.27 -11.74 4.93
CA VAL A 26 15.70 -12.44 6.11
C VAL A 26 16.80 -12.92 7.06
N ASN A 27 17.88 -13.47 6.53
CA ASN A 27 19.03 -13.89 7.34
C ASN A 27 19.68 -12.72 8.10
N GLN A 28 19.72 -11.54 7.48
CA GLN A 28 20.28 -10.33 8.08
C GLN A 28 19.33 -9.66 9.08
N ALA A 29 18.02 -9.65 8.78
CA ALA A 29 17.00 -8.99 9.59
C ALA A 29 16.63 -9.78 10.86
N GLY A 30 16.95 -11.07 10.92
CA GLY A 30 16.76 -11.91 12.10
C GLY A 30 15.43 -12.67 12.17
N PRO A 31 15.18 -13.38 13.28
CA PRO A 31 14.10 -14.38 13.38
C PRO A 31 12.69 -13.81 13.45
N ASP A 32 12.54 -12.51 13.73
CA ASP A 32 11.21 -11.86 13.87
C ASP A 32 10.58 -11.50 12.53
N VAL A 33 11.21 -11.87 11.43
CA VAL A 33 10.76 -11.57 10.07
C VAL A 33 9.91 -12.72 9.54
N LYS A 34 8.78 -12.38 8.91
CA LYS A 34 7.87 -13.36 8.31
C LYS A 34 7.71 -13.13 6.82
N ILE A 35 8.00 -14.16 6.02
CA ILE A 35 7.68 -14.14 4.58
C ILE A 35 6.22 -14.54 4.39
N VAL A 36 5.45 -13.70 3.69
CA VAL A 36 4.08 -13.98 3.25
C VAL A 36 4.10 -14.18 1.74
N PRO A 37 3.70 -15.36 1.24
CA PRO A 37 3.63 -15.62 -0.20
C PRO A 37 2.73 -14.64 -0.93
N HIS A 38 2.93 -14.47 -2.23
CA HIS A 38 2.03 -13.63 -3.04
C HIS A 38 0.57 -14.06 -2.88
N GLY A 39 -0.34 -13.09 -2.80
CA GLY A 39 -1.77 -13.35 -2.68
C GLY A 39 -2.25 -13.84 -1.30
N ALA A 40 -1.35 -14.06 -0.32
CA ALA A 40 -1.73 -14.51 1.02
C ALA A 40 -1.86 -13.36 2.04
N LEU A 41 -1.35 -12.18 1.73
CA LEU A 41 -1.41 -11.04 2.63
C LEU A 41 -2.79 -10.38 2.60
N LYS A 42 -3.33 -10.12 3.81
CA LYS A 42 -4.51 -9.28 4.00
C LYS A 42 -4.15 -8.06 4.83
N ILE A 43 -4.62 -6.89 4.40
CA ILE A 43 -4.57 -5.64 5.14
C ILE A 43 -6.01 -5.25 5.46
N ASP A 44 -6.36 -5.22 6.74
CA ASP A 44 -7.71 -4.93 7.24
C ASP A 44 -8.80 -5.71 6.48
N GLY A 45 -8.57 -7.02 6.31
CA GLY A 45 -9.49 -7.93 5.64
C GLY A 45 -9.40 -7.94 4.10
N ARG A 46 -8.75 -6.95 3.48
CA ARG A 46 -8.58 -6.88 2.02
C ARG A 46 -7.35 -7.63 1.57
N MET A 47 -7.51 -8.55 0.63
CA MET A 47 -6.37 -9.24 0.02
C MET A 47 -5.57 -8.29 -0.85
N VAL A 48 -4.25 -8.29 -0.66
CA VAL A 48 -3.31 -7.49 -1.43
C VAL A 48 -2.24 -8.38 -2.06
N ASN A 49 -1.70 -7.94 -3.20
CA ASN A 49 -0.61 -8.64 -3.86
C ASN A 49 0.29 -7.65 -4.61
N CYS A 50 1.50 -8.04 -4.91
CA CYS A 50 2.42 -7.30 -5.77
C CYS A 50 2.89 -8.18 -6.94
N GLY A 51 1.97 -8.49 -7.83
CA GLY A 51 2.20 -9.50 -8.86
C GLY A 51 2.46 -10.85 -8.21
N LYS A 52 3.55 -11.52 -8.59
CA LYS A 52 3.97 -12.80 -8.00
C LYS A 52 4.97 -12.65 -6.84
N ARG A 53 5.23 -11.40 -6.41
CA ARG A 53 6.26 -11.12 -5.40
C ARG A 53 5.73 -11.38 -3.99
N PRO A 54 6.53 -11.99 -3.11
CA PRO A 54 6.18 -12.15 -1.70
C PRO A 54 6.28 -10.81 -0.96
N THR A 55 5.69 -10.75 0.23
CA THR A 55 5.83 -9.65 1.16
C THR A 55 6.55 -10.13 2.42
N VAL A 56 7.52 -9.36 2.86
CA VAL A 56 8.23 -9.59 4.12
C VAL A 56 7.61 -8.70 5.18
N LEU A 57 7.13 -9.28 6.26
CA LEU A 57 6.67 -8.56 7.44
C LEU A 57 7.85 -8.44 8.42
N ASN A 58 8.26 -7.21 8.71
CA ASN A 58 9.35 -6.92 9.64
C ASN A 58 8.97 -5.76 10.55
N SER A 59 8.67 -6.06 11.82
CA SER A 59 8.28 -5.06 12.82
C SER A 59 9.42 -4.13 13.26
N ASN A 60 10.66 -4.48 12.93
CA ASN A 60 11.87 -3.71 13.26
C ASN A 60 12.41 -2.91 12.07
N PHE A 61 11.72 -2.91 10.93
CA PHE A 61 12.11 -2.13 9.77
C PHE A 61 12.03 -0.63 10.05
N ASP A 62 13.00 0.15 9.58
CA ASP A 62 13.11 1.57 9.96
C ASP A 62 12.04 2.48 9.34
N SER A 63 11.40 2.06 8.23
CA SER A 63 10.30 2.77 7.58
C SER A 63 8.95 2.06 7.79
N TRP A 64 7.85 2.61 7.25
CA TRP A 64 6.52 1.96 7.20
C TRP A 64 6.49 0.79 6.23
N GLY A 65 7.23 0.91 5.13
CA GLY A 65 7.41 -0.10 4.11
C GLY A 65 8.73 0.10 3.39
N GLY A 66 9.05 -0.83 2.49
CA GLY A 66 10.23 -0.79 1.64
C GLY A 66 10.10 -1.73 0.46
N ALA A 67 10.88 -1.49 -0.57
CA ALA A 67 10.92 -2.32 -1.77
C ALA A 67 12.36 -2.70 -2.12
N PHE A 68 12.59 -4.00 -2.24
CA PHE A 68 13.81 -4.53 -2.85
C PHE A 68 13.45 -5.28 -4.13
N PRO A 69 14.38 -5.42 -5.08
CA PRO A 69 14.10 -6.20 -6.28
C PRO A 69 13.53 -7.59 -5.94
N GLY A 70 12.27 -7.83 -6.32
CA GLY A 70 11.62 -9.12 -6.13
C GLY A 70 10.74 -9.29 -4.89
N PHE A 71 10.73 -8.37 -3.92
CA PHE A 71 9.86 -8.43 -2.75
C PHE A 71 9.54 -7.05 -2.17
N VAL A 72 8.48 -7.00 -1.37
CA VAL A 72 8.03 -5.81 -0.64
C VAL A 72 8.21 -6.06 0.85
N ILE A 73 8.56 -5.04 1.62
CA ILE A 73 8.63 -5.08 3.08
C ILE A 73 7.50 -4.25 3.66
N LEU A 74 6.90 -4.72 4.76
CA LEU A 74 5.98 -3.94 5.58
C LEU A 74 6.39 -3.99 7.05
N ASN A 75 6.44 -2.83 7.67
CA ASN A 75 6.59 -2.73 9.12
C ASN A 75 5.21 -2.82 9.79
N THR A 76 4.86 -4.01 10.27
CA THR A 76 3.56 -4.27 10.88
C THR A 76 3.28 -3.43 12.12
N LYS A 77 4.31 -3.07 12.88
CA LYS A 77 4.18 -2.23 14.07
C LYS A 77 3.89 -0.77 13.70
N LYS A 78 4.60 -0.22 12.72
CA LYS A 78 4.41 1.19 12.30
C LYS A 78 3.09 1.41 11.58
N ILE A 79 2.64 0.44 10.76
CA ILE A 79 1.36 0.61 10.04
C ILE A 79 0.13 0.34 10.91
N ASN A 80 0.26 -0.31 12.07
CA ASN A 80 -0.88 -0.81 12.85
C ASN A 80 -1.88 0.30 13.26
N GLY A 81 -1.42 1.50 13.56
CA GLY A 81 -2.28 2.62 13.97
C GLY A 81 -2.82 3.48 12.82
N LEU A 82 -2.48 3.17 11.57
CA LEU A 82 -2.88 3.96 10.40
C LEU A 82 -4.28 3.56 9.91
N SER A 83 -4.95 4.46 9.18
CA SER A 83 -6.21 4.12 8.52
C SER A 83 -6.00 3.05 7.44
N THR A 84 -7.06 2.34 7.08
CA THR A 84 -7.00 1.31 6.04
C THR A 84 -6.51 1.87 4.71
N ALA A 85 -6.94 3.08 4.34
CA ALA A 85 -6.49 3.74 3.12
C ALA A 85 -4.97 3.99 3.12
N VAL A 86 -4.43 4.48 4.25
CA VAL A 86 -2.99 4.74 4.40
C VAL A 86 -2.17 3.43 4.38
N LYS A 87 -2.63 2.38 5.06
CA LYS A 87 -1.96 1.05 5.02
C LYS A 87 -1.89 0.50 3.59
N LEU A 88 -3.00 0.58 2.86
CA LEU A 88 -3.09 0.12 1.47
C LEU A 88 -2.26 0.99 0.53
N TYR A 89 -2.19 2.29 0.79
CA TYR A 89 -1.32 3.21 0.08
C TYR A 89 0.15 2.85 0.29
N VAL A 90 0.62 2.70 1.54
CA VAL A 90 2.00 2.31 1.83
C VAL A 90 2.36 1.03 1.08
N TYR A 91 1.55 -0.03 1.22
CA TYR A 91 1.79 -1.28 0.49
C TYR A 91 1.83 -1.09 -1.02
N SER A 92 0.91 -0.31 -1.57
CA SER A 92 0.81 -0.11 -3.02
C SER A 92 1.92 0.77 -3.57
N HIS A 93 2.42 1.72 -2.79
CA HIS A 93 3.59 2.54 -3.10
C HIS A 93 4.85 1.68 -3.20
N GLU A 94 5.13 0.87 -2.19
CA GLU A 94 6.28 -0.05 -2.20
C GLU A 94 6.16 -1.09 -3.34
N CYS A 95 4.94 -1.57 -3.59
CA CYS A 95 4.69 -2.39 -4.76
C CYS A 95 4.95 -1.62 -6.07
N GLY A 96 4.65 -0.33 -6.11
CA GLY A 96 4.92 0.54 -7.25
C GLY A 96 6.38 0.50 -7.68
N HIS A 97 7.31 0.58 -6.74
CA HIS A 97 8.74 0.51 -7.02
C HIS A 97 9.16 -0.75 -7.77
N GLN A 98 8.42 -1.85 -7.65
CA GLN A 98 8.67 -3.08 -8.41
C GLN A 98 8.38 -2.94 -9.93
N PHE A 99 7.65 -1.91 -10.33
CA PHE A 99 7.19 -1.70 -11.71
C PHE A 99 7.68 -0.38 -12.32
N VAL A 100 7.91 0.64 -11.50
CA VAL A 100 8.29 1.98 -11.95
C VAL A 100 9.69 2.38 -11.52
N GLY A 101 10.40 1.51 -10.80
CA GLY A 101 11.75 1.78 -10.29
C GLY A 101 11.76 2.77 -9.11
N PRO A 102 12.87 3.48 -8.88
CA PRO A 102 13.08 4.29 -7.69
C PRO A 102 12.40 5.67 -7.72
N ASP A 103 11.57 5.94 -8.71
CA ASP A 103 10.87 7.22 -8.88
C ASP A 103 9.68 7.30 -7.91
N GLU A 104 9.83 8.10 -6.86
CA GLU A 104 8.84 8.28 -5.80
C GLU A 104 7.49 8.80 -6.32
N THR A 105 7.53 9.78 -7.23
CA THR A 105 6.30 10.32 -7.82
C THR A 105 5.55 9.25 -8.60
N LYS A 106 6.25 8.45 -9.39
CA LYS A 106 5.61 7.35 -10.13
C LYS A 106 5.08 6.27 -9.21
N ALA A 107 5.77 5.95 -8.10
CA ALA A 107 5.29 5.01 -7.11
C ALA A 107 4.01 5.51 -6.41
N ASP A 108 3.95 6.80 -6.06
CA ASP A 108 2.75 7.45 -5.55
C ASP A 108 1.57 7.34 -6.52
N LEU A 109 1.78 7.74 -7.77
CA LEU A 109 0.72 7.69 -8.79
C LEU A 109 0.29 6.25 -9.10
N PHE A 110 1.21 5.28 -9.04
CA PHE A 110 0.88 3.86 -9.13
C PHE A 110 -0.05 3.44 -7.99
N ALA A 111 0.23 3.84 -6.75
CA ALA A 111 -0.60 3.54 -5.59
C ALA A 111 -2.00 4.13 -5.71
N ILE A 112 -2.12 5.41 -6.08
CA ILE A 112 -3.40 6.09 -6.27
C ILE A 112 -4.23 5.43 -7.38
N ARG A 113 -3.63 5.18 -8.55
CA ARG A 113 -4.31 4.48 -9.65
C ARG A 113 -4.82 3.10 -9.24
N ARG A 114 -4.01 2.37 -8.48
CA ARG A 114 -4.37 1.05 -7.96
C ARG A 114 -5.55 1.14 -7.00
N GLY A 115 -5.53 2.13 -6.11
CA GLY A 115 -6.59 2.37 -5.15
C GLY A 115 -7.94 2.66 -5.79
N VAL A 116 -7.96 3.55 -6.76
CA VAL A 116 -9.15 3.86 -7.55
C VAL A 116 -9.64 2.65 -8.32
N LYS A 117 -8.75 1.98 -9.07
CA LYS A 117 -9.08 0.80 -9.87
C LYS A 117 -9.66 -0.36 -9.05
N TRP A 118 -9.16 -0.58 -7.83
CA TRP A 118 -9.57 -1.69 -6.97
C TRP A 118 -10.62 -1.29 -5.94
N GLY A 119 -11.11 -0.06 -6.00
CA GLY A 119 -12.23 0.43 -5.20
C GLY A 119 -11.94 0.50 -3.70
N TRP A 120 -10.68 0.68 -3.30
CA TRP A 120 -10.34 0.90 -1.91
C TRP A 120 -9.98 2.36 -1.60
N LEU A 121 -9.80 3.20 -2.60
CA LEU A 121 -9.49 4.62 -2.44
C LEU A 121 -10.69 5.45 -2.87
N ASP A 122 -11.29 6.13 -1.93
CA ASP A 122 -12.30 7.16 -2.11
C ASP A 122 -11.76 8.54 -1.69
N ALA A 123 -12.61 9.56 -1.69
CA ALA A 123 -12.22 10.92 -1.34
C ALA A 123 -11.75 11.04 0.11
N VAL A 124 -12.37 10.31 1.05
CA VAL A 124 -11.97 10.31 2.47
C VAL A 124 -10.60 9.64 2.62
N GLY A 125 -10.40 8.49 1.99
CA GLY A 125 -9.11 7.82 1.98
C GLY A 125 -7.99 8.66 1.35
N MET A 126 -8.31 9.47 0.32
CA MET A 126 -7.34 10.39 -0.27
C MET A 126 -6.90 11.47 0.72
N GLU A 127 -7.84 12.01 1.51
CA GLU A 127 -7.51 12.99 2.55
C GLU A 127 -6.69 12.35 3.69
N ASP A 128 -7.00 11.12 4.10
CA ASP A 128 -6.20 10.37 5.08
C ASP A 128 -4.75 10.19 4.60
N ILE A 129 -4.57 9.79 3.33
CA ILE A 129 -3.25 9.65 2.72
C ILE A 129 -2.53 10.99 2.70
N CYS A 130 -3.19 12.07 2.31
CA CYS A 130 -2.62 13.40 2.29
C CYS A 130 -2.23 13.89 3.70
N ALA A 131 -3.06 13.66 4.70
CA ALA A 131 -2.75 14.01 6.09
C ALA A 131 -1.49 13.27 6.56
N PHE A 132 -1.39 11.97 6.26
CA PHE A 132 -0.22 11.16 6.60
C PHE A 132 1.04 11.66 5.88
N ILE A 133 1.01 11.76 4.55
CA ILE A 133 2.16 12.15 3.73
C ILE A 133 2.64 13.56 4.06
N SER A 134 1.74 14.52 4.31
CA SER A 134 2.09 15.92 4.58
C SER A 134 2.92 16.11 5.85
N THR A 135 2.98 15.10 6.74
CA THR A 135 3.87 15.11 7.90
C THR A 135 5.35 14.86 7.55
N LEU A 136 5.62 14.35 6.35
CA LEU A 136 6.96 13.97 5.91
C LEU A 136 7.68 15.19 5.32
N LYS A 137 8.88 15.46 5.87
CA LYS A 137 9.68 16.63 5.43
C LYS A 137 10.29 16.46 4.05
N GLY A 138 10.40 15.21 3.57
CA GLY A 138 11.20 14.87 2.40
C GLY A 138 12.71 14.79 2.72
N ASP A 139 13.46 14.33 1.75
CA ASP A 139 14.93 14.23 1.78
C ASP A 139 15.50 14.34 0.36
N SER A 140 16.74 13.89 0.14
CA SER A 140 17.39 13.96 -1.19
C SER A 140 16.75 13.04 -2.24
N VAL A 141 15.96 12.05 -1.81
CA VAL A 141 15.31 11.05 -2.67
C VAL A 141 13.81 11.29 -2.74
N HIS A 142 13.20 11.66 -1.62
CA HIS A 142 11.75 11.83 -1.47
C HIS A 142 11.39 13.32 -1.52
N PRO A 143 10.52 13.75 -2.44
CA PRO A 143 9.96 15.10 -2.41
C PRO A 143 9.21 15.36 -1.08
N PRO A 144 9.07 16.64 -0.66
CA PRO A 144 8.30 16.98 0.53
C PRO A 144 6.86 16.46 0.46
N GLY A 145 6.36 15.98 1.59
CA GLY A 145 5.02 15.38 1.67
C GLY A 145 3.88 16.25 1.16
N PRO A 146 3.84 17.58 1.43
CA PRO A 146 2.81 18.46 0.88
C PRO A 146 2.80 18.50 -0.66
N GLU A 147 3.97 18.48 -1.29
CA GLU A 147 4.12 18.45 -2.75
C GLU A 147 3.63 17.11 -3.34
N ARG A 148 4.00 16.00 -2.68
CA ARG A 148 3.52 14.66 -3.02
C ARG A 148 1.99 14.59 -2.92
N CYS A 149 1.40 15.10 -1.82
CA CYS A 149 -0.04 15.15 -1.65
C CYS A 149 -0.74 15.92 -2.77
N GLU A 150 -0.25 17.11 -3.12
CA GLU A 150 -0.83 17.91 -4.20
C GLU A 150 -0.82 17.16 -5.54
N THR A 151 0.30 16.52 -5.86
CA THR A 151 0.47 15.73 -7.09
C THR A 151 -0.50 14.54 -7.13
N MET A 152 -0.59 13.80 -6.03
CA MET A 152 -1.51 12.66 -5.91
C MET A 152 -2.98 13.08 -5.99
N ARG A 153 -3.37 14.19 -5.35
CA ARG A 153 -4.73 14.71 -5.36
C ARG A 153 -5.16 15.13 -6.77
N LYS A 154 -4.31 15.83 -7.51
CA LYS A 154 -4.55 16.17 -8.92
C LYS A 154 -4.76 14.94 -9.78
N TYR A 155 -3.93 13.91 -9.56
CA TYR A 155 -4.04 12.66 -10.30
C TYR A 155 -5.30 11.87 -9.93
N TYR A 156 -5.65 11.80 -8.65
CA TYR A 156 -6.89 11.18 -8.17
C TYR A 156 -8.13 11.82 -8.84
N THR A 157 -8.23 13.15 -8.81
CA THR A 157 -9.34 13.88 -9.45
C THR A 157 -9.45 13.51 -10.93
N LYS A 158 -8.34 13.53 -11.67
CA LYS A 158 -8.31 13.12 -13.08
C LYS A 158 -8.81 11.69 -13.31
N LEU A 159 -8.46 10.75 -12.44
CA LEU A 159 -8.92 9.35 -12.55
C LEU A 159 -10.44 9.24 -12.34
N ILE A 160 -10.98 9.96 -11.37
CA ILE A 160 -12.42 9.95 -11.10
C ILE A 160 -13.20 10.58 -12.25
N GLU A 161 -12.77 11.76 -12.76
CA GLU A 161 -13.40 12.46 -13.89
C GLU A 161 -13.36 11.64 -15.19
N SER A 162 -12.29 10.88 -15.42
CA SER A 162 -12.16 10.01 -16.60
C SER A 162 -13.00 8.72 -16.54
N GLY A 163 -13.78 8.50 -15.48
CA GLY A 163 -14.62 7.32 -15.31
C GLY A 163 -13.88 6.01 -15.01
N THR A 164 -12.57 6.04 -14.85
CA THR A 164 -11.79 4.86 -14.48
C THR A 164 -12.04 4.37 -13.06
N GLY A 165 -12.80 5.13 -12.26
CA GLY A 165 -13.21 4.80 -10.89
C GLY A 165 -14.63 4.24 -10.73
N GLN A 166 -15.43 4.13 -11.80
CA GLN A 166 -16.84 3.77 -11.71
C GLN A 166 -17.16 2.26 -11.83
N SER A 167 -16.33 1.39 -11.29
CA SER A 167 -16.61 -0.05 -11.26
C SER A 167 -16.75 -0.62 -9.85
N ALA A 168 -17.48 0.02 -8.93
CA ALA A 168 -17.93 -0.63 -7.68
C ALA A 168 -18.95 0.21 -6.88
N SER A 169 -19.93 0.87 -7.51
CA SER A 169 -21.16 1.17 -6.75
C SER A 169 -22.04 -0.06 -6.82
N ALA A 170 -21.99 -0.90 -5.80
CA ALA A 170 -22.96 -1.97 -5.59
C ALA A 170 -24.37 -1.34 -5.51
N SER A 171 -25.20 -1.61 -6.49
CA SER A 171 -26.64 -1.40 -6.43
C SER A 171 -27.19 -2.03 -5.15
N PRO A 172 -28.00 -1.34 -4.34
CA PRO A 172 -28.70 -2.00 -3.25
C PRO A 172 -29.63 -3.04 -3.86
N ARG A 173 -29.44 -4.30 -3.57
CA ARG A 173 -30.41 -5.34 -3.87
C ARG A 173 -31.69 -4.99 -3.13
N SER A 174 -32.71 -4.60 -3.88
CA SER A 174 -34.09 -4.51 -3.39
C SER A 174 -34.48 -5.87 -2.80
N GLY A 175 -34.63 -5.91 -1.49
CA GLY A 175 -35.16 -7.08 -0.81
C GLY A 175 -36.59 -7.35 -1.29
N SER A 176 -36.77 -8.44 -1.99
CA SER A 176 -38.09 -9.03 -2.18
C SER A 176 -38.54 -9.65 -0.85
N GLU A 177 -39.52 -9.02 -0.21
CA GLU A 177 -40.23 -9.59 0.93
C GLU A 177 -40.79 -10.99 0.58
N PRO A 178 -40.66 -11.98 1.48
CA PRO A 178 -41.37 -13.25 1.32
C PRO A 178 -42.84 -13.03 1.66
N LYS A 179 -43.72 -13.30 0.70
CA LYS A 179 -45.16 -13.36 0.92
C LYS A 179 -45.49 -14.39 2.00
N ALA A 180 -46.10 -13.92 3.07
CA ALA A 180 -46.69 -14.78 4.09
C ALA A 180 -47.77 -15.66 3.46
N ASN A 181 -47.59 -16.98 3.54
CA ASN A 181 -48.59 -17.96 3.14
C ASN A 181 -49.47 -18.25 4.32
N THR A 182 -50.69 -17.68 4.30
CA THR A 182 -51.73 -17.90 5.31
C THR A 182 -52.34 -19.28 5.04
N LEU A 183 -52.09 -20.25 5.91
CA LEU A 183 -52.83 -21.50 5.98
C LEU A 183 -54.04 -21.31 6.90
N ALA A 184 -55.26 -21.48 6.33
CA ALA A 184 -56.53 -21.55 7.07
C ALA A 184 -56.69 -22.93 7.71
N PRO A 185 -57.44 -23.02 8.84
CA PRO A 185 -57.62 -24.27 9.58
C PRO A 185 -58.78 -25.11 9.03
N GLN A 186 -58.58 -26.42 9.02
CA GLN A 186 -59.62 -27.45 9.19
C GLN A 186 -59.11 -28.46 10.18
#